data_09e085d2b2b04ff33240940f4d8a9b22
#
_entry.id   09e085d2b2b04ff33240940f4d8a9b22
#
_cell.length_a   1.000
_cell.length_b   1.000
_cell.length_c   1.000
_cell.angle_alpha   90.00
_cell.angle_beta   90.00
_cell.angle_gamma   90.00
#
_symmetry.space_group_name_H-M   'P 1'
#
loop_
_entity.id
_entity.type
_entity.pdbx_description
1 polymer ?
#
loop_
_entity_poly.entity_id
_entity_poly.type
_entity_poly.pdbx_seq_one_letter_code
_entity_poly.pdbx_strand_id
1 'polypeptide(L)'
;LTSYGRFSKKEQTKLINCHKKILLTGVIPAYQELMTGLSELKNSGSTSRGLKHFEGGTEYYRYLLQSQTGCYLSVEKIQQRLAAQLSEDMDTVQKMLKEQPSLLPKLTKGVEFNDFKPKSALQYLGRAMQKDFPLLSTTDYEVRYVHKSMEDFLSPAFYLTPPLDTGSPNVIYINRANSHSNLELFTTLSHEGFPGHLYQTVFFGRTQPADIRYLITSGGYVEGWATYVESYGYQYAASLLTDKAASDLTALMWKNRCINLCIYSLLDTGIHYQGWNQTAALRFLQVFGIRDTKIASEIYQYIVETPCNYLKYYLGYLNFLDLKKKQQEKSGSSFDVREFHRKVLTIGPVQFPVLEKYMQ
;
A
#
# COMPACT_ATOMS: atom_id res chain seq x y z
N LEU A 1 -6.58 30.54 8.17
CA LEU A 1 -6.04 31.90 8.44
C LEU A 1 -6.64 32.54 9.69
N THR A 2 -7.92 32.32 9.97
CA THR A 2 -8.61 32.89 11.15
C THR A 2 -8.18 32.25 12.48
N SER A 3 -7.60 31.07 12.50
CA SER A 3 -7.09 30.37 13.70
C SER A 3 -5.63 30.73 14.04
N TYR A 4 -4.92 31.42 13.17
CA TYR A 4 -3.56 31.90 13.43
C TYR A 4 -3.61 33.23 14.17
N GLY A 5 -3.49 33.20 15.50
CA GLY A 5 -3.53 34.38 16.37
C GLY A 5 -2.40 35.42 16.17
N ARG A 6 -1.59 35.28 15.11
CA ARG A 6 -0.43 36.16 14.80
C ARG A 6 -0.77 37.35 13.93
N PHE A 7 -1.97 37.44 13.36
CA PHE A 7 -2.36 38.50 12.42
C PHE A 7 -3.47 39.37 12.99
N SER A 8 -3.36 40.68 12.81
CA SER A 8 -4.45 41.61 13.10
C SER A 8 -5.65 41.34 12.18
N LYS A 9 -6.86 41.75 12.58
CA LYS A 9 -8.08 41.61 11.76
C LYS A 9 -7.92 42.22 10.35
N LYS A 10 -7.22 43.33 10.22
CA LYS A 10 -6.95 44.02 8.93
C LYS A 10 -6.06 43.16 8.04
N GLU A 11 -5.01 42.56 8.59
CA GLU A 11 -4.12 41.65 7.85
C GLU A 11 -4.83 40.37 7.44
N GLN A 12 -5.63 39.79 8.34
CA GLN A 12 -6.46 38.61 8.01
C GLN A 12 -7.40 38.89 6.83
N THR A 13 -8.09 40.05 6.84
CA THR A 13 -8.98 40.42 5.74
C THR A 13 -8.20 40.62 4.42
N LYS A 14 -7.02 41.25 4.47
CA LYS A 14 -6.16 41.41 3.29
C LYS A 14 -5.71 40.07 2.73
N LEU A 15 -5.26 39.12 3.60
CA LEU A 15 -4.82 37.81 3.21
C LEU A 15 -5.97 36.95 2.63
N ILE A 16 -7.16 37.02 3.24
CA ILE A 16 -8.35 36.31 2.74
C ILE A 16 -8.74 36.82 1.35
N ASN A 17 -8.74 38.17 1.15
CA ASN A 17 -9.08 38.73 -0.15
C ASN A 17 -8.02 38.41 -1.21
N CYS A 18 -6.74 38.42 -0.85
CA CYS A 18 -5.65 38.01 -1.73
C CYS A 18 -5.80 36.51 -2.12
N HIS A 19 -6.05 35.66 -1.15
CA HIS A 19 -6.28 34.23 -1.39
C HIS A 19 -7.47 33.98 -2.31
N LYS A 20 -8.63 34.63 -2.06
CA LYS A 20 -9.81 34.53 -2.93
C LYS A 20 -9.48 34.99 -4.36
N LYS A 21 -8.76 36.09 -4.51
CA LYS A 21 -8.35 36.59 -5.82
C LYS A 21 -7.48 35.57 -6.54
N ILE A 22 -6.45 35.01 -5.88
CA ILE A 22 -5.56 33.99 -6.48
C ILE A 22 -6.34 32.74 -6.89
N LEU A 23 -7.27 32.26 -6.05
CA LEU A 23 -8.13 31.14 -6.38
C LEU A 23 -8.94 31.40 -7.66
N LEU A 24 -9.61 32.56 -7.74
CA LEU A 24 -10.52 32.88 -8.85
C LEU A 24 -9.79 33.22 -10.15
N THR A 25 -8.63 33.89 -10.07
CA THR A 25 -7.93 34.39 -11.26
C THR A 25 -6.68 33.58 -11.64
N GLY A 26 -6.27 32.64 -10.82
CA GLY A 26 -5.10 31.80 -11.06
C GLY A 26 -5.44 30.32 -10.98
N VAL A 27 -5.82 29.82 -9.81
CA VAL A 27 -5.97 28.37 -9.59
C VAL A 27 -7.11 27.77 -10.42
N ILE A 28 -8.30 28.36 -10.36
CA ILE A 28 -9.47 27.85 -11.11
C ILE A 28 -9.22 27.89 -12.63
N PRO A 29 -8.76 29.02 -13.22
CA PRO A 29 -8.42 29.05 -14.64
C PRO A 29 -7.34 28.04 -15.05
N ALA A 30 -6.30 27.83 -14.24
CA ALA A 30 -5.27 26.82 -14.51
C ALA A 30 -5.85 25.40 -14.58
N TYR A 31 -6.76 25.04 -13.65
CA TYR A 31 -7.48 23.76 -13.73
C TYR A 31 -8.39 23.66 -14.95
N GLN A 32 -9.06 24.75 -15.34
CA GLN A 32 -9.89 24.79 -16.56
C GLN A 32 -9.05 24.58 -17.81
N GLU A 33 -7.88 25.21 -17.89
CA GLU A 33 -6.93 25.03 -19.00
C GLU A 33 -6.44 23.57 -19.07
N LEU A 34 -6.04 23.00 -17.91
CA LEU A 34 -5.65 21.59 -17.81
C LEU A 34 -6.78 20.65 -18.27
N MET A 35 -8.00 20.87 -17.81
CA MET A 35 -9.17 20.07 -18.20
C MET A 35 -9.46 20.17 -19.70
N THR A 36 -9.30 21.36 -20.30
CA THR A 36 -9.46 21.57 -21.74
C THR A 36 -8.38 20.78 -22.50
N GLY A 37 -7.11 20.95 -22.16
CA GLY A 37 -6.01 20.25 -22.80
C GLY A 37 -6.12 18.71 -22.67
N LEU A 38 -6.51 18.19 -21.51
CA LEU A 38 -6.76 16.77 -21.32
C LEU A 38 -7.97 16.27 -22.17
N SER A 39 -9.00 17.11 -22.32
CA SER A 39 -10.15 16.76 -23.15
C SER A 39 -9.82 16.71 -24.63
N GLU A 40 -8.92 17.57 -25.10
CA GLU A 40 -8.39 17.55 -26.48
C GLU A 40 -7.55 16.30 -26.74
N LEU A 41 -6.82 15.82 -25.72
CA LEU A 41 -6.06 14.58 -25.79
C LEU A 41 -6.93 13.32 -25.68
N LYS A 42 -8.20 13.44 -25.29
CA LYS A 42 -9.11 12.30 -25.17
C LYS A 42 -9.27 11.62 -26.54
N ASN A 43 -8.99 10.32 -26.59
CA ASN A 43 -9.01 9.49 -27.80
C ASN A 43 -7.87 9.78 -28.82
N SER A 44 -6.91 10.64 -28.51
CA SER A 44 -5.72 10.83 -29.34
C SER A 44 -4.64 9.77 -29.10
N GLY A 45 -4.77 9.00 -28.00
CA GLY A 45 -3.82 7.95 -27.63
C GLY A 45 -3.76 6.84 -28.68
N SER A 46 -2.56 6.50 -29.11
CA SER A 46 -2.30 5.48 -30.12
C SER A 46 -2.40 4.05 -29.59
N THR A 47 -2.40 3.86 -28.27
CA THR A 47 -2.35 2.51 -27.69
C THR A 47 -2.89 2.44 -26.26
N SER A 48 -3.78 1.48 -26.05
CA SER A 48 -4.18 0.98 -24.73
C SER A 48 -3.37 -0.27 -24.35
N ARG A 49 -2.07 -0.30 -24.68
CA ARG A 49 -1.23 -1.49 -24.51
C ARG A 49 -0.08 -1.19 -23.56
N GLY A 50 0.48 -2.26 -22.97
CA GLY A 50 1.61 -2.15 -22.08
C GLY A 50 2.91 -1.67 -22.75
N LEU A 51 3.91 -1.38 -21.93
CA LEU A 51 5.22 -0.83 -22.34
C LEU A 51 5.93 -1.66 -23.42
N LYS A 52 5.71 -2.98 -23.46
CA LYS A 52 6.27 -3.88 -24.49
C LYS A 52 6.05 -3.39 -25.91
N HIS A 53 4.98 -2.64 -26.15
CA HIS A 53 4.60 -2.18 -27.49
C HIS A 53 5.23 -0.85 -27.91
N PHE A 54 6.07 -0.26 -27.05
CA PHE A 54 6.82 0.95 -27.33
C PHE A 54 8.28 0.61 -27.66
N GLU A 55 8.91 1.44 -28.50
CA GLU A 55 10.34 1.34 -28.74
C GLU A 55 11.11 1.54 -27.41
N GLY A 56 12.06 0.63 -27.10
CA GLY A 56 12.77 0.63 -25.81
C GLY A 56 11.90 0.29 -24.58
N GLY A 57 10.61 -0.02 -24.77
CA GLY A 57 9.66 -0.20 -23.67
C GLY A 57 9.97 -1.40 -22.78
N THR A 58 10.56 -2.46 -23.32
CA THR A 58 10.99 -3.62 -22.55
C THR A 58 12.15 -3.28 -21.60
N GLU A 59 13.13 -2.54 -22.09
CA GLU A 59 14.28 -2.07 -21.32
C GLU A 59 13.87 -1.08 -20.26
N TYR A 60 12.95 -0.18 -20.61
CA TYR A 60 12.37 0.77 -19.67
C TYR A 60 11.57 0.05 -18.57
N TYR A 61 10.79 -0.98 -18.91
CA TYR A 61 10.06 -1.76 -17.91
C TYR A 61 10.99 -2.48 -16.93
N ARG A 62 12.11 -3.07 -17.42
CA ARG A 62 13.13 -3.67 -16.54
C ARG A 62 13.73 -2.66 -15.57
N TYR A 63 14.08 -1.48 -16.08
CA TYR A 63 14.56 -0.37 -15.25
C TYR A 63 13.51 0.05 -14.22
N LEU A 64 12.28 0.25 -14.67
CA LEU A 64 11.16 0.66 -13.80
C LEU A 64 10.91 -0.36 -12.69
N LEU A 65 10.90 -1.65 -13.04
CA LEU A 65 10.73 -2.73 -12.08
C LEU A 65 11.83 -2.72 -11.01
N GLN A 66 13.10 -2.62 -11.41
CA GLN A 66 14.21 -2.54 -10.46
C GLN A 66 14.14 -1.30 -9.58
N SER A 67 13.88 -0.13 -10.16
CA SER A 67 13.85 1.14 -9.43
C SER A 67 12.67 1.22 -8.46
N GLN A 68 11.49 0.75 -8.87
CA GLN A 68 10.27 0.80 -8.07
C GLN A 68 10.23 -0.26 -6.98
N THR A 69 10.68 -1.49 -7.28
CA THR A 69 10.58 -2.61 -6.33
C THR A 69 11.84 -2.80 -5.47
N GLY A 70 12.97 -2.23 -5.89
CA GLY A 70 14.27 -2.47 -5.24
C GLY A 70 14.76 -3.92 -5.38
N CYS A 71 14.19 -4.71 -6.31
CA CYS A 71 14.54 -6.09 -6.59
C CYS A 71 15.33 -6.20 -7.90
N TYR A 72 16.47 -6.89 -7.87
CA TYR A 72 17.39 -6.99 -9.02
C TYR A 72 17.33 -8.36 -9.72
N LEU A 73 16.31 -9.16 -9.46
CA LEU A 73 16.05 -10.38 -10.21
C LEU A 73 15.60 -10.06 -11.64
N SER A 74 15.83 -10.97 -12.58
CA SER A 74 15.26 -10.84 -13.93
C SER A 74 13.74 -10.99 -13.88
N VAL A 75 13.03 -10.42 -14.88
CA VAL A 75 11.54 -10.47 -14.92
C VAL A 75 11.05 -11.92 -14.90
N GLU A 76 11.74 -12.82 -15.61
CA GLU A 76 11.42 -14.25 -15.68
C GLU A 76 11.54 -14.93 -14.30
N LYS A 77 12.59 -14.61 -13.55
CA LYS A 77 12.74 -15.11 -12.16
C LYS A 77 11.68 -14.55 -11.23
N ILE A 78 11.30 -13.29 -11.42
CA ILE A 78 10.19 -12.68 -10.65
C ILE A 78 8.89 -13.40 -10.99
N GLN A 79 8.58 -13.63 -12.26
CA GLN A 79 7.38 -14.36 -12.68
C GLN A 79 7.36 -15.80 -12.11
N GLN A 80 8.48 -16.52 -12.16
CA GLN A 80 8.59 -17.85 -11.57
C GLN A 80 8.33 -17.84 -10.06
N ARG A 81 8.91 -16.87 -9.35
CA ARG A 81 8.71 -16.70 -7.90
C ARG A 81 7.25 -16.38 -7.57
N LEU A 82 6.64 -15.47 -8.30
CA LEU A 82 5.24 -15.10 -8.12
C LEU A 82 4.31 -16.28 -8.41
N ALA A 83 4.55 -17.02 -9.48
CA ALA A 83 3.75 -18.21 -9.83
C ALA A 83 3.86 -19.31 -8.76
N ALA A 84 5.07 -19.57 -8.25
CA ALA A 84 5.29 -20.53 -7.17
C ALA A 84 4.56 -20.11 -5.88
N GLN A 85 4.67 -18.83 -5.51
CA GLN A 85 4.00 -18.29 -4.32
C GLN A 85 2.47 -18.32 -4.46
N LEU A 86 1.95 -18.01 -5.65
CA LEU A 86 0.51 -18.09 -5.93
C LEU A 86 0.00 -19.51 -5.75
N SER A 87 0.72 -20.51 -6.25
CA SER A 87 0.36 -21.93 -6.07
C SER A 87 0.35 -22.32 -4.59
N GLU A 88 1.39 -21.95 -3.84
CA GLU A 88 1.50 -22.22 -2.40
C GLU A 88 0.35 -21.58 -1.60
N ASP A 89 0.02 -20.30 -1.90
CA ASP A 89 -1.05 -19.58 -1.22
C ASP A 89 -2.43 -20.20 -1.55
N MET A 90 -2.65 -20.60 -2.81
CA MET A 90 -3.88 -21.30 -3.22
C MET A 90 -4.03 -22.67 -2.56
N ASP A 91 -2.95 -23.47 -2.50
CA ASP A 91 -2.94 -24.75 -1.81
C ASP A 91 -3.23 -24.58 -0.32
N THR A 92 -2.67 -23.54 0.30
CA THR A 92 -2.93 -23.20 1.71
C THR A 92 -4.41 -22.87 1.92
N VAL A 93 -5.00 -22.03 1.07
CA VAL A 93 -6.43 -21.68 1.13
C VAL A 93 -7.30 -22.92 0.94
N GLN A 94 -6.99 -23.76 -0.05
CA GLN A 94 -7.73 -24.98 -0.30
C GLN A 94 -7.69 -25.93 0.90
N LYS A 95 -6.52 -26.09 1.52
CA LYS A 95 -6.35 -26.90 2.74
C LYS A 95 -7.19 -26.34 3.89
N MET A 96 -7.11 -25.05 4.16
CA MET A 96 -7.90 -24.39 5.21
C MET A 96 -9.40 -24.60 5.01
N LEU A 97 -9.91 -24.43 3.78
CA LEU A 97 -11.33 -24.62 3.47
C LEU A 97 -11.76 -26.09 3.53
N LYS A 98 -10.87 -27.04 3.24
CA LYS A 98 -11.11 -28.46 3.37
C LYS A 98 -11.18 -28.88 4.84
N GLU A 99 -10.29 -28.36 5.68
CA GLU A 99 -10.24 -28.65 7.13
C GLU A 99 -11.40 -27.94 7.87
N GLN A 100 -11.80 -26.75 7.44
CA GLN A 100 -12.87 -25.96 8.03
C GLN A 100 -13.83 -25.40 6.95
N PRO A 101 -14.75 -26.22 6.41
CA PRO A 101 -15.67 -25.78 5.35
C PRO A 101 -16.57 -24.59 5.75
N SER A 102 -16.78 -24.39 7.06
CA SER A 102 -17.58 -23.27 7.59
C SER A 102 -16.94 -21.90 7.38
N LEU A 103 -15.66 -21.83 6.99
CA LEU A 103 -14.99 -20.54 6.71
C LEU A 103 -15.51 -19.91 5.41
N LEU A 104 -15.83 -20.70 4.37
CA LEU A 104 -16.26 -20.16 3.08
C LEU A 104 -17.55 -19.32 3.15
N PRO A 105 -18.65 -19.78 3.77
CA PRO A 105 -19.84 -18.94 3.92
C PRO A 105 -19.59 -17.70 4.79
N LYS A 106 -18.68 -17.75 5.77
CA LYS A 106 -18.28 -16.59 6.56
C LYS A 106 -17.50 -15.57 5.72
N LEU A 107 -16.60 -16.03 4.87
CA LEU A 107 -15.84 -15.19 3.95
C LEU A 107 -16.76 -14.49 2.94
N THR A 108 -17.73 -15.20 2.36
CA THR A 108 -18.66 -14.67 1.35
C THR A 108 -19.72 -13.75 1.94
N LYS A 109 -20.20 -14.02 3.16
CA LYS A 109 -21.18 -13.16 3.89
C LYS A 109 -20.52 -11.88 4.41
N GLY A 110 -19.21 -11.86 4.51
CA GLY A 110 -18.46 -10.80 5.19
C GLY A 110 -18.31 -11.08 6.68
N VAL A 111 -17.25 -10.54 7.24
CA VAL A 111 -16.95 -10.66 8.67
C VAL A 111 -17.61 -9.51 9.40
N GLU A 112 -18.46 -9.81 10.36
CA GLU A 112 -18.94 -8.80 11.29
C GLU A 112 -17.78 -8.35 12.18
N PHE A 113 -17.34 -7.15 11.96
CA PHE A 113 -16.33 -6.49 12.77
C PHE A 113 -16.99 -5.32 13.49
N ASN A 114 -16.80 -5.25 14.79
CA ASN A 114 -17.44 -4.20 15.60
C ASN A 114 -17.17 -2.81 15.03
N ASP A 115 -18.16 -1.94 15.07
CA ASP A 115 -17.99 -0.54 14.72
C ASP A 115 -16.96 0.10 15.66
N PHE A 116 -16.03 0.83 15.09
CA PHE A 116 -15.00 1.53 15.85
C PHE A 116 -14.71 2.90 15.23
N LYS A 117 -14.34 3.83 16.10
CA LYS A 117 -13.83 5.12 15.66
C LYS A 117 -12.38 4.91 15.16
N PRO A 118 -12.00 5.43 13.97
CA PRO A 118 -10.64 5.25 13.41
C PRO A 118 -9.52 5.58 14.39
N LYS A 119 -9.69 6.63 15.21
CA LYS A 119 -8.72 6.97 16.26
C LYS A 119 -8.57 5.87 17.31
N SER A 120 -9.66 5.21 17.69
CA SER A 120 -9.62 4.10 18.66
C SER A 120 -8.94 2.87 18.07
N ALA A 121 -9.15 2.58 16.78
CA ALA A 121 -8.45 1.51 16.08
C ALA A 121 -6.94 1.77 16.02
N LEU A 122 -6.51 2.99 15.67
CA LEU A 122 -5.09 3.37 15.67
C LEU A 122 -4.46 3.26 17.06
N GLN A 123 -5.18 3.67 18.11
CA GLN A 123 -4.71 3.49 19.49
C GLN A 123 -4.59 2.01 19.89
N TYR A 124 -5.53 1.18 19.45
CA TYR A 124 -5.45 -0.27 19.66
C TYR A 124 -4.26 -0.88 18.92
N LEU A 125 -4.09 -0.59 17.63
CA LEU A 125 -2.97 -1.04 16.81
C LEU A 125 -1.62 -0.64 17.42
N GLY A 126 -1.50 0.62 17.88
CA GLY A 126 -0.29 1.13 18.54
C GLY A 126 0.04 0.41 19.85
N ARG A 127 -0.96 -0.15 20.56
CA ARG A 127 -0.72 -1.02 21.73
C ARG A 127 -0.44 -2.47 21.33
N ALA A 128 -1.23 -3.02 20.41
CA ALA A 128 -1.11 -4.41 19.99
C ALA A 128 0.25 -4.74 19.37
N MET A 129 0.81 -3.79 18.59
CA MET A 129 2.09 -3.97 17.93
C MET A 129 3.31 -4.06 18.86
N GLN A 130 3.20 -3.60 20.11
CA GLN A 130 4.34 -3.49 21.03
C GLN A 130 5.01 -4.84 21.37
N LYS A 131 4.29 -5.94 21.19
CA LYS A 131 4.86 -7.28 21.38
C LYS A 131 5.81 -7.69 20.26
N ASP A 132 5.62 -7.15 19.05
CA ASP A 132 6.32 -7.57 17.83
C ASP A 132 7.26 -6.48 17.27
N PHE A 133 7.04 -5.21 17.63
CA PHE A 133 7.77 -4.05 17.09
C PHE A 133 8.41 -3.21 18.18
N PRO A 134 9.53 -2.51 17.87
CA PRO A 134 10.17 -1.63 18.83
C PRO A 134 9.25 -0.48 19.25
N LEU A 135 9.36 -0.07 20.51
CA LEU A 135 8.58 1.04 21.03
C LEU A 135 8.99 2.35 20.38
N LEU A 136 8.01 3.13 19.98
CA LEU A 136 8.16 4.56 19.75
C LEU A 136 7.68 5.31 20.98
N SER A 137 8.48 6.24 21.50
CA SER A 137 7.95 7.28 22.39
C SER A 137 6.85 8.04 21.64
N THR A 138 5.97 8.73 22.34
CA THR A 138 4.76 9.38 21.81
C THR A 138 4.87 9.90 20.37
N THR A 139 3.97 9.46 19.52
CA THR A 139 3.84 9.94 18.14
C THR A 139 2.60 10.83 18.05
N ASP A 140 2.81 12.09 17.74
CA ASP A 140 1.69 13.01 17.49
C ASP A 140 1.16 12.79 16.08
N TYR A 141 -0.14 12.53 15.99
CA TYR A 141 -0.84 12.41 14.72
C TYR A 141 -2.28 12.90 14.84
N GLU A 142 -2.80 13.35 13.70
CA GLU A 142 -4.18 13.76 13.56
C GLU A 142 -4.93 12.78 12.66
N VAL A 143 -6.20 12.56 12.99
CA VAL A 143 -7.15 11.87 12.10
C VAL A 143 -8.04 12.93 11.49
N ARG A 144 -8.03 13.02 10.17
CA ARG A 144 -8.88 13.92 9.38
C ARG A 144 -9.75 13.10 8.44
N TYR A 145 -10.76 13.75 7.89
CA TYR A 145 -11.67 13.11 6.95
C TYR A 145 -11.50 13.71 5.57
N VAL A 146 -11.59 12.85 4.57
CA VAL A 146 -11.60 13.26 3.16
C VAL A 146 -12.82 14.16 2.91
N HIS A 147 -12.65 15.17 2.06
CA HIS A 147 -13.78 15.99 1.62
C HIS A 147 -14.72 15.18 0.73
N LYS A 148 -16.04 15.34 0.88
CA LYS A 148 -17.05 14.55 0.20
C LYS A 148 -16.85 14.45 -1.32
N SER A 149 -16.39 15.51 -1.97
CA SER A 149 -16.13 15.52 -3.42
C SER A 149 -14.96 14.65 -3.88
N MET A 150 -14.18 14.11 -2.93
CA MET A 150 -13.00 13.27 -3.19
C MET A 150 -13.22 11.81 -2.78
N GLU A 151 -14.35 11.51 -2.13
CA GLU A 151 -14.60 10.18 -1.56
C GLU A 151 -14.62 9.07 -2.63
N ASP A 152 -15.16 9.36 -3.82
CA ASP A 152 -15.23 8.38 -4.92
C ASP A 152 -13.88 8.06 -5.57
N PHE A 153 -12.84 8.85 -5.28
CA PHE A 153 -11.54 8.77 -5.94
C PHE A 153 -10.40 8.31 -5.02
N LEU A 154 -10.65 8.20 -3.72
CA LEU A 154 -9.60 7.93 -2.75
C LEU A 154 -9.82 6.61 -2.01
N SER A 155 -8.71 5.98 -1.62
CA SER A 155 -8.68 4.77 -0.80
C SER A 155 -9.38 4.97 0.56
N PRO A 156 -9.71 3.87 1.29
CA PRO A 156 -10.41 3.93 2.58
C PRO A 156 -9.72 4.80 3.63
N ALA A 157 -8.38 4.80 3.61
CA ALA A 157 -7.55 5.70 4.40
C ALA A 157 -6.22 5.91 3.68
N PHE A 158 -5.50 6.97 4.02
CA PHE A 158 -4.12 7.19 3.61
C PHE A 158 -3.39 8.09 4.61
N TYR A 159 -2.09 7.84 4.74
CA TYR A 159 -1.18 8.66 5.52
C TYR A 159 -0.57 9.75 4.66
N LEU A 160 -0.62 10.99 5.14
CA LEU A 160 0.06 12.12 4.51
C LEU A 160 1.35 12.43 5.27
N THR A 161 2.47 12.20 4.60
CA THR A 161 3.81 12.50 5.13
C THR A 161 3.93 13.99 5.43
N PRO A 162 4.39 14.37 6.62
CA PRO A 162 4.58 15.78 6.98
C PRO A 162 5.73 16.42 6.18
N PRO A 163 5.81 17.77 6.13
CA PRO A 163 6.96 18.46 5.60
C PRO A 163 8.25 18.06 6.34
N LEU A 164 9.35 17.92 5.61
CA LEU A 164 10.62 17.41 6.15
C LEU A 164 11.22 18.31 7.24
N ASP A 165 11.07 19.64 7.08
CA ASP A 165 11.59 20.66 7.98
C ASP A 165 10.89 20.71 9.34
N THR A 166 9.63 20.32 9.39
CA THR A 166 8.83 20.33 10.63
C THR A 166 8.59 18.95 11.22
N GLY A 167 8.61 17.87 10.40
CA GLY A 167 8.27 16.52 10.82
C GLY A 167 6.86 16.36 11.40
N SER A 168 6.01 17.39 11.25
CA SER A 168 4.67 17.48 11.86
C SER A 168 3.80 18.47 11.07
N PRO A 169 2.45 18.31 11.06
CA PRO A 169 1.69 17.22 11.67
C PRO A 169 1.73 15.94 10.82
N ASN A 170 1.73 14.79 11.48
CA ASN A 170 1.42 13.51 10.83
C ASN A 170 -0.09 13.40 10.71
N VAL A 171 -0.62 13.14 9.53
CA VAL A 171 -2.07 13.12 9.30
C VAL A 171 -2.48 11.82 8.62
N ILE A 172 -3.46 11.13 9.19
CA ILE A 172 -4.16 10.03 8.54
C ILE A 172 -5.54 10.54 8.11
N TYR A 173 -5.80 10.48 6.80
CA TYR A 173 -7.11 10.80 6.23
C TYR A 173 -7.97 9.55 6.14
N ILE A 174 -9.24 9.68 6.51
CA ILE A 174 -10.24 8.63 6.44
C ILE A 174 -11.28 8.98 5.39
N ASN A 175 -11.51 8.07 4.47
CA ASN A 175 -12.60 8.15 3.52
C ASN A 175 -13.88 7.60 4.17
N ARG A 176 -14.98 8.36 4.10
CA ARG A 176 -16.28 7.99 4.71
C ARG A 176 -17.23 7.30 3.72
N ALA A 177 -16.79 7.07 2.49
CA ALA A 177 -17.60 6.32 1.54
C ALA A 177 -17.97 4.96 2.13
N ASN A 178 -19.27 4.61 2.10
CA ASN A 178 -19.82 3.38 2.71
C ASN A 178 -19.45 2.08 1.95
N SER A 179 -18.45 2.13 1.07
CA SER A 179 -18.03 1.01 0.23
C SER A 179 -17.09 0.01 0.92
N HIS A 180 -16.63 0.33 2.15
CA HIS A 180 -15.62 -0.47 2.84
C HIS A 180 -16.18 -1.12 4.11
N SER A 181 -15.78 -2.38 4.35
CA SER A 181 -16.08 -3.03 5.62
C SER A 181 -15.23 -2.45 6.76
N ASN A 182 -15.72 -2.55 8.00
CA ASN A 182 -14.96 -2.13 9.17
C ASN A 182 -13.64 -2.86 9.31
N LEU A 183 -13.57 -4.14 8.93
CA LEU A 183 -12.34 -4.91 8.96
C LEU A 183 -11.34 -4.42 7.89
N GLU A 184 -11.81 -4.10 6.69
CA GLU A 184 -10.98 -3.52 5.63
C GLU A 184 -10.40 -2.17 6.08
N LEU A 185 -11.21 -1.31 6.67
CA LEU A 185 -10.71 -0.05 7.23
C LEU A 185 -9.69 -0.31 8.35
N PHE A 186 -9.90 -1.29 9.22
CA PHE A 186 -8.96 -1.63 10.29
C PHE A 186 -7.61 -2.09 9.74
N THR A 187 -7.59 -2.97 8.75
CA THR A 187 -6.36 -3.46 8.13
C THR A 187 -5.67 -2.37 7.29
N THR A 188 -6.44 -1.48 6.65
CA THR A 188 -5.91 -0.27 6.01
C THR A 188 -5.27 0.67 7.04
N LEU A 189 -5.87 0.84 8.21
CA LEU A 189 -5.26 1.63 9.30
C LEU A 189 -3.98 0.98 9.87
N SER A 190 -3.84 -0.35 9.77
CA SER A 190 -2.56 -1.01 10.06
C SER A 190 -1.49 -0.68 9.02
N HIS A 191 -1.87 -0.63 7.74
CA HIS A 191 -1.00 -0.25 6.63
C HIS A 191 -0.58 1.23 6.71
N GLU A 192 -1.53 2.14 6.91
CA GLU A 192 -1.30 3.58 6.89
C GLU A 192 -0.74 4.12 8.22
N GLY A 193 -1.09 3.48 9.34
CA GLY A 193 -0.80 3.96 10.69
C GLY A 193 0.22 3.12 11.42
N PHE A 194 -0.27 2.17 12.25
CA PHE A 194 0.55 1.36 13.15
C PHE A 194 0.37 -0.15 12.87
N PRO A 195 1.47 -0.85 12.54
CA PRO A 195 2.87 -0.45 12.42
C PRO A 195 3.33 -0.04 11.01
N GLY A 196 2.43 0.48 10.18
CA GLY A 196 2.65 0.81 8.77
C GLY A 196 3.39 2.12 8.50
N HIS A 197 2.91 2.88 7.50
CA HIS A 197 3.60 4.05 6.95
C HIS A 197 3.92 5.14 7.97
N LEU A 198 2.95 5.52 8.82
CA LEU A 198 3.17 6.54 9.84
C LEU A 198 4.27 6.10 10.81
N TYR A 199 4.17 4.88 11.32
CA TYR A 199 5.17 4.33 12.24
C TYR A 199 6.56 4.23 11.60
N GLN A 200 6.65 3.72 10.37
CA GLN A 200 7.89 3.63 9.60
C GLN A 200 8.54 5.01 9.41
N THR A 201 7.76 5.99 8.97
CA THR A 201 8.24 7.36 8.70
C THR A 201 8.76 8.03 9.96
N VAL A 202 7.99 7.96 11.05
CA VAL A 202 8.38 8.58 12.33
C VAL A 202 9.58 7.87 12.95
N PHE A 203 9.62 6.53 12.89
CA PHE A 203 10.76 5.77 13.39
C PHE A 203 12.05 6.14 12.65
N PHE A 204 12.01 6.13 11.32
CA PHE A 204 13.15 6.50 10.49
C PHE A 204 13.58 7.95 10.71
N GLY A 205 12.64 8.89 10.78
CA GLY A 205 12.94 10.31 11.07
C GLY A 205 13.69 10.51 12.38
N ARG A 206 13.41 9.70 13.41
CA ARG A 206 14.12 9.76 14.71
C ARG A 206 15.56 9.26 14.66
N THR A 207 15.95 8.52 13.63
CA THR A 207 17.36 8.15 13.42
C THR A 207 18.19 9.32 12.89
N GLN A 208 17.57 10.47 12.61
CA GLN A 208 18.19 11.66 12.04
C GLN A 208 19.01 11.37 10.78
N PRO A 209 18.40 10.73 9.76
CA PRO A 209 19.10 10.40 8.54
C PRO A 209 19.51 11.69 7.80
N ALA A 210 20.56 11.60 6.95
CA ALA A 210 20.90 12.69 6.06
C ALA A 210 19.73 13.05 5.12
N ASP A 211 19.53 14.35 4.84
CA ASP A 211 18.38 14.88 4.09
C ASP A 211 18.15 14.18 2.74
N ILE A 212 19.23 13.82 2.05
CA ILE A 212 19.17 13.09 0.77
C ILE A 212 18.38 11.77 0.88
N ARG A 213 18.33 11.13 2.08
CA ARG A 213 17.61 9.88 2.29
C ARG A 213 16.09 10.04 2.17
N TYR A 214 15.56 11.22 2.38
CA TYR A 214 14.14 11.53 2.17
C TYR A 214 13.80 11.78 0.70
N LEU A 215 14.77 12.11 -0.13
CA LEU A 215 14.59 12.36 -1.56
C LEU A 215 14.74 11.11 -2.42
N ILE A 216 15.43 10.08 -1.90
CA ILE A 216 15.60 8.80 -2.60
C ILE A 216 14.43 7.89 -2.25
N THR A 217 13.55 7.67 -3.20
CA THR A 217 12.39 6.79 -3.02
C THR A 217 12.77 5.31 -3.18
N SER A 218 12.20 4.45 -2.36
CA SER A 218 12.34 2.99 -2.43
C SER A 218 10.96 2.36 -2.25
N GLY A 219 10.14 2.42 -3.33
CA GLY A 219 8.73 2.01 -3.31
C GLY A 219 8.54 0.58 -2.78
N GLY A 220 9.36 -0.37 -3.23
CA GLY A 220 9.30 -1.76 -2.74
C GLY A 220 9.62 -1.91 -1.26
N TYR A 221 10.48 -1.05 -0.69
CA TYR A 221 10.68 -1.03 0.77
C TYR A 221 9.46 -0.42 1.46
N VAL A 222 8.99 0.74 1.02
CA VAL A 222 7.91 1.50 1.69
C VAL A 222 6.60 0.73 1.65
N GLU A 223 6.15 0.35 0.45
CA GLU A 223 4.90 -0.40 0.27
C GLU A 223 5.02 -1.86 0.70
N GLY A 224 6.19 -2.47 0.47
CA GLY A 224 6.48 -3.82 0.93
C GLY A 224 6.46 -3.94 2.44
N TRP A 225 7.01 -2.96 3.19
CA TRP A 225 6.88 -2.88 4.64
C TRP A 225 5.43 -2.79 5.08
N ALA A 226 4.67 -1.84 4.51
CA ALA A 226 3.27 -1.65 4.86
C ALA A 226 2.44 -2.90 4.56
N THR A 227 2.70 -3.59 3.44
CA THR A 227 2.07 -4.87 3.11
C THR A 227 2.52 -5.98 4.07
N TYR A 228 3.79 -6.03 4.45
CA TYR A 228 4.30 -6.99 5.43
C TYR A 228 3.60 -6.85 6.78
N VAL A 229 3.38 -5.63 7.23
CA VAL A 229 2.71 -5.39 8.52
C VAL A 229 1.18 -5.51 8.44
N GLU A 230 0.55 -5.48 7.26
CA GLU A 230 -0.86 -5.87 7.12
C GLU A 230 -1.10 -7.28 7.67
N SER A 231 -0.16 -8.23 7.50
CA SER A 231 -0.26 -9.58 8.05
C SER A 231 -0.42 -9.58 9.58
N TYR A 232 0.26 -8.68 10.26
CA TYR A 232 0.09 -8.46 11.70
C TYR A 232 -1.25 -7.78 12.00
N GLY A 233 -1.67 -6.83 11.16
CA GLY A 233 -2.99 -6.20 11.25
C GLY A 233 -4.12 -7.21 11.25
N TYR A 234 -4.09 -8.20 10.36
CA TYR A 234 -5.05 -9.30 10.33
C TYR A 234 -4.98 -10.17 11.61
N GLN A 235 -3.78 -10.45 12.13
CA GLN A 235 -3.62 -11.19 13.39
C GLN A 235 -4.17 -10.39 14.59
N TYR A 236 -3.96 -9.07 14.62
CA TYR A 236 -4.51 -8.22 15.68
C TYR A 236 -6.03 -8.10 15.58
N ALA A 237 -6.58 -8.08 14.37
CA ALA A 237 -8.03 -8.11 14.14
C ALA A 237 -8.68 -9.39 14.69
N ALA A 238 -8.00 -10.54 14.58
CA ALA A 238 -8.51 -11.79 15.11
C ALA A 238 -8.88 -11.72 16.61
N SER A 239 -8.10 -10.96 17.39
CA SER A 239 -8.36 -10.76 18.83
C SER A 239 -9.58 -9.89 19.13
N LEU A 240 -10.13 -9.21 18.13
CA LEU A 240 -11.33 -8.36 18.25
C LEU A 240 -12.60 -9.04 17.74
N LEU A 241 -12.48 -10.22 17.13
CA LEU A 241 -13.60 -11.00 16.66
C LEU A 241 -14.08 -11.94 17.77
N THR A 242 -15.40 -12.10 17.88
CA THR A 242 -16.03 -13.02 18.83
C THR A 242 -16.15 -14.44 18.28
N ASP A 243 -15.88 -14.64 17.00
CA ASP A 243 -15.96 -15.97 16.33
C ASP A 243 -14.83 -16.89 16.83
N LYS A 244 -15.17 -18.14 17.12
CA LYS A 244 -14.18 -19.16 17.54
C LYS A 244 -13.13 -19.45 16.46
N ALA A 245 -13.48 -19.25 15.19
CA ALA A 245 -12.59 -19.41 14.05
C ALA A 245 -11.92 -18.07 13.64
N ALA A 246 -11.89 -17.06 14.49
CA ALA A 246 -11.42 -15.71 14.17
C ALA A 246 -10.00 -15.70 13.60
N SER A 247 -9.11 -16.50 14.19
CA SER A 247 -7.71 -16.61 13.72
C SER A 247 -7.62 -17.20 12.32
N ASP A 248 -8.34 -18.29 12.05
CA ASP A 248 -8.33 -18.94 10.73
C ASP A 248 -9.02 -18.08 9.68
N LEU A 249 -10.09 -17.39 10.08
CA LEU A 249 -10.83 -16.48 9.19
C LEU A 249 -9.98 -15.30 8.76
N THR A 250 -9.29 -14.65 9.69
CA THR A 250 -8.39 -13.52 9.36
C THR A 250 -7.15 -13.98 8.59
N ALA A 251 -6.61 -15.17 8.89
CA ALA A 251 -5.53 -15.77 8.12
C ALA A 251 -5.97 -16.07 6.67
N LEU A 252 -7.18 -16.62 6.49
CA LEU A 252 -7.75 -16.86 5.16
C LEU A 252 -7.95 -15.54 4.38
N MET A 253 -8.44 -14.49 5.04
CA MET A 253 -8.59 -13.18 4.42
C MET A 253 -7.23 -12.57 4.01
N TRP A 254 -6.23 -12.71 4.85
CA TRP A 254 -4.86 -12.30 4.51
C TRP A 254 -4.33 -13.07 3.29
N LYS A 255 -4.52 -14.39 3.25
CA LYS A 255 -4.13 -15.21 2.08
C LYS A 255 -4.87 -14.78 0.81
N ASN A 256 -6.15 -14.48 0.90
CA ASN A 256 -6.91 -13.92 -0.23
C ASN A 256 -6.33 -12.56 -0.71
N ARG A 257 -5.93 -11.70 0.22
CA ARG A 257 -5.23 -10.44 -0.10
C ARG A 257 -3.92 -10.69 -0.83
N CYS A 258 -3.10 -11.64 -0.37
CA CYS A 258 -1.84 -12.05 -1.02
C CYS A 258 -2.08 -12.59 -2.44
N ILE A 259 -3.07 -13.46 -2.62
CA ILE A 259 -3.45 -14.03 -3.91
C ILE A 259 -3.81 -12.92 -4.90
N ASN A 260 -4.64 -11.95 -4.50
CA ASN A 260 -5.02 -10.82 -5.36
C ASN A 260 -3.81 -9.96 -5.76
N LEU A 261 -2.94 -9.61 -4.82
CA LEU A 261 -1.72 -8.85 -5.10
C LEU A 261 -0.78 -9.62 -6.05
N CYS A 262 -0.69 -10.94 -5.89
CA CYS A 262 0.12 -11.80 -6.74
C CYS A 262 -0.44 -11.87 -8.17
N ILE A 263 -1.76 -12.06 -8.32
CA ILE A 263 -2.46 -12.07 -9.62
C ILE A 263 -2.20 -10.77 -10.36
N TYR A 264 -2.35 -9.61 -9.70
CA TYR A 264 -2.12 -8.31 -10.32
C TYR A 264 -0.64 -8.07 -10.65
N SER A 265 0.28 -8.60 -9.84
CA SER A 265 1.72 -8.55 -10.12
C SER A 265 2.11 -9.40 -11.33
N LEU A 266 1.52 -10.59 -11.49
CA LEU A 266 1.70 -11.44 -12.68
C LEU A 266 1.10 -10.79 -13.92
N LEU A 267 -0.08 -10.20 -13.78
CA LEU A 267 -0.75 -9.48 -14.87
C LEU A 267 0.07 -8.29 -15.35
N ASP A 268 0.69 -7.53 -14.44
CA ASP A 268 1.58 -6.42 -14.75
C ASP A 268 2.77 -6.88 -15.62
N THR A 269 3.47 -7.94 -15.22
CA THR A 269 4.56 -8.49 -16.01
C THR A 269 4.09 -9.07 -17.35
N GLY A 270 2.90 -9.66 -17.40
CA GLY A 270 2.29 -10.16 -18.63
C GLY A 270 2.01 -9.04 -19.63
N ILE A 271 1.44 -7.94 -19.15
CA ILE A 271 1.09 -6.78 -19.98
C ILE A 271 2.34 -6.01 -20.43
N HIS A 272 3.22 -5.64 -19.50
CA HIS A 272 4.31 -4.72 -19.79
C HIS A 272 5.56 -5.38 -20.31
N TYR A 273 5.78 -6.67 -20.02
CA TYR A 273 6.96 -7.40 -20.45
C TYR A 273 6.68 -8.42 -21.57
N GLN A 274 5.58 -9.21 -21.41
CA GLN A 274 5.23 -10.22 -22.43
C GLN A 274 4.32 -9.66 -23.54
N GLY A 275 3.73 -8.48 -23.35
CA GLY A 275 2.90 -7.82 -24.35
C GLY A 275 1.47 -8.33 -24.44
N TRP A 276 0.93 -8.83 -23.31
CA TRP A 276 -0.47 -9.26 -23.27
C TRP A 276 -1.40 -8.11 -23.62
N ASN A 277 -2.32 -8.38 -24.52
CA ASN A 277 -3.42 -7.49 -24.81
C ASN A 277 -4.57 -7.74 -23.82
N GLN A 278 -5.61 -6.91 -23.91
CA GLN A 278 -6.77 -7.00 -23.05
C GLN A 278 -7.41 -8.40 -23.07
N THR A 279 -7.51 -9.05 -24.25
CA THR A 279 -8.11 -10.40 -24.36
C THR A 279 -7.29 -11.44 -23.58
N ALA A 280 -5.96 -11.39 -23.66
CA ALA A 280 -5.08 -12.30 -22.92
C ALA A 280 -5.20 -12.05 -21.41
N ALA A 281 -5.23 -10.78 -20.99
CA ALA A 281 -5.41 -10.37 -19.60
C ALA A 281 -6.77 -10.84 -19.04
N LEU A 282 -7.85 -10.68 -19.81
CA LEU A 282 -9.19 -11.16 -19.40
C LEU A 282 -9.20 -12.68 -19.23
N ARG A 283 -8.62 -13.44 -20.15
CA ARG A 283 -8.50 -14.91 -20.02
C ARG A 283 -7.73 -15.30 -18.76
N PHE A 284 -6.63 -14.62 -18.47
CA PHE A 284 -5.86 -14.86 -17.25
C PHE A 284 -6.71 -14.62 -16.00
N LEU A 285 -7.41 -13.49 -15.91
CA LEU A 285 -8.27 -13.14 -14.78
C LEU A 285 -9.44 -14.11 -14.59
N GLN A 286 -9.99 -14.65 -15.69
CA GLN A 286 -11.07 -15.66 -15.65
C GLN A 286 -10.66 -16.95 -14.96
N VAL A 287 -9.38 -17.35 -15.05
CA VAL A 287 -8.84 -18.53 -14.34
C VAL A 287 -9.00 -18.38 -12.83
N PHE A 288 -8.93 -17.16 -12.32
CA PHE A 288 -9.06 -16.82 -10.90
C PHE A 288 -10.46 -16.35 -10.50
N GLY A 289 -11.46 -16.59 -11.37
CA GLY A 289 -12.86 -16.33 -11.06
C GLY A 289 -13.33 -14.90 -11.34
N ILE A 290 -12.49 -13.99 -11.84
CA ILE A 290 -12.88 -12.65 -12.28
C ILE A 290 -13.47 -12.75 -13.69
N ARG A 291 -14.80 -12.95 -13.75
CA ARG A 291 -15.53 -13.22 -15.00
C ARG A 291 -16.25 -12.00 -15.57
N ASP A 292 -16.49 -10.98 -14.74
CA ASP A 292 -17.08 -9.73 -15.19
C ASP A 292 -16.10 -9.00 -16.12
N THR A 293 -16.51 -8.83 -17.39
CA THR A 293 -15.66 -8.25 -18.42
C THR A 293 -15.40 -6.76 -18.20
N LYS A 294 -16.32 -6.05 -17.54
CA LYS A 294 -16.16 -4.63 -17.21
C LYS A 294 -15.10 -4.48 -16.13
N ILE A 295 -15.22 -5.23 -15.03
CA ILE A 295 -14.23 -5.23 -13.94
C ILE A 295 -12.85 -5.65 -14.46
N ALA A 296 -12.78 -6.72 -15.28
CA ALA A 296 -11.51 -7.18 -15.83
C ALA A 296 -10.87 -6.14 -16.79
N SER A 297 -11.70 -5.38 -17.53
CA SER A 297 -11.23 -4.29 -18.39
C SER A 297 -10.71 -3.10 -17.58
N GLU A 298 -11.37 -2.75 -16.48
CA GLU A 298 -10.93 -1.70 -15.57
C GLU A 298 -9.59 -2.07 -14.90
N ILE A 299 -9.43 -3.34 -14.46
CA ILE A 299 -8.15 -3.86 -13.94
C ILE A 299 -7.05 -3.77 -14.99
N TYR A 300 -7.32 -4.21 -16.22
CA TYR A 300 -6.37 -4.12 -17.33
C TYR A 300 -5.92 -2.69 -17.57
N GLN A 301 -6.88 -1.77 -17.70
CA GLN A 301 -6.61 -0.36 -17.94
C GLN A 301 -5.76 0.27 -16.83
N TYR A 302 -6.13 0.00 -15.57
CA TYR A 302 -5.39 0.51 -14.41
C TYR A 302 -3.93 0.03 -14.42
N ILE A 303 -3.68 -1.25 -14.75
CA ILE A 303 -2.32 -1.80 -14.81
C ILE A 303 -1.54 -1.19 -15.98
N VAL A 304 -2.17 -0.98 -17.14
CA VAL A 304 -1.54 -0.29 -18.28
C VAL A 304 -1.08 1.12 -17.89
N GLU A 305 -1.90 1.83 -17.13
CA GLU A 305 -1.62 3.21 -16.69
C GLU A 305 -0.58 3.31 -15.58
N THR A 306 -0.44 2.25 -14.77
CA THR A 306 0.39 2.27 -13.56
C THR A 306 1.37 1.08 -13.49
N PRO A 307 2.34 0.99 -14.43
CA PRO A 307 3.26 -0.14 -14.47
C PRO A 307 4.08 -0.28 -13.18
N CYS A 308 4.30 -1.52 -12.74
CA CYS A 308 5.00 -1.92 -11.51
C CYS A 308 4.27 -1.52 -10.20
N ASN A 309 3.04 -1.00 -10.25
CA ASN A 309 2.37 -0.54 -9.04
C ASN A 309 2.17 -1.67 -8.03
N TYR A 310 1.50 -2.77 -8.40
CA TYR A 310 1.25 -3.89 -7.48
C TYR A 310 2.52 -4.66 -7.10
N LEU A 311 3.53 -4.64 -7.96
CA LEU A 311 4.83 -5.26 -7.68
C LEU A 311 5.58 -4.59 -6.52
N LYS A 312 5.42 -3.28 -6.30
CA LYS A 312 5.98 -2.60 -5.12
C LYS A 312 5.47 -3.23 -3.83
N TYR A 313 4.17 -3.47 -3.77
CA TYR A 313 3.50 -4.07 -2.61
C TYR A 313 3.92 -5.52 -2.42
N TYR A 314 3.65 -6.36 -3.42
CA TYR A 314 3.75 -7.81 -3.22
C TYR A 314 5.18 -8.34 -3.28
N LEU A 315 5.98 -7.91 -4.27
CA LEU A 315 7.38 -8.29 -4.34
C LEU A 315 8.19 -7.71 -3.17
N GLY A 316 7.85 -6.47 -2.76
CA GLY A 316 8.40 -5.87 -1.55
C GLY A 316 8.08 -6.69 -0.30
N TYR A 317 6.84 -7.10 -0.11
CA TYR A 317 6.42 -8.02 0.95
C TYR A 317 7.22 -9.33 0.95
N LEU A 318 7.32 -9.99 -0.19
CA LEU A 318 8.07 -11.24 -0.32
C LEU A 318 9.57 -11.07 0.03
N ASN A 319 10.16 -9.95 -0.34
CA ASN A 319 11.55 -9.65 0.01
C ASN A 319 11.73 -9.44 1.53
N PHE A 320 10.77 -8.83 2.23
CA PHE A 320 10.79 -8.78 3.70
C PHE A 320 10.65 -10.15 4.34
N LEU A 321 9.83 -11.04 3.79
CA LEU A 321 9.73 -12.42 4.27
C LEU A 321 11.05 -13.18 4.10
N ASP A 322 11.69 -13.06 2.93
CA ASP A 322 12.99 -13.70 2.68
C ASP A 322 14.07 -13.17 3.63
N LEU A 323 14.10 -11.84 3.83
CA LEU A 323 15.05 -11.22 4.74
C LEU A 323 14.85 -11.72 6.19
N LYS A 324 13.59 -11.79 6.64
CA LYS A 324 13.24 -12.32 7.94
C LYS A 324 13.68 -13.78 8.08
N LYS A 325 13.37 -14.61 7.10
CA LYS A 325 13.76 -16.02 7.06
C LYS A 325 15.28 -16.20 7.14
N LYS A 326 16.05 -15.45 6.34
CA LYS A 326 17.51 -15.46 6.38
C LYS A 326 18.05 -15.11 7.77
N GLN A 327 17.46 -14.10 8.44
CA GLN A 327 17.86 -13.71 9.79
C GLN A 327 17.48 -14.77 10.84
N GLN A 328 16.33 -15.43 10.70
CA GLN A 328 15.91 -16.54 11.53
C GLN A 328 16.88 -17.73 11.39
N GLU A 329 17.24 -18.12 10.18
CA GLU A 329 18.18 -19.20 9.90
C GLU A 329 19.58 -18.90 10.48
N LYS A 330 20.04 -17.62 10.35
CA LYS A 330 21.33 -17.20 10.90
C LYS A 330 21.37 -17.16 12.42
N SER A 331 20.32 -16.69 13.08
CA SER A 331 20.27 -16.50 14.52
C SER A 331 19.76 -17.72 15.29
N GLY A 332 19.10 -18.69 14.60
CA GLY A 332 18.51 -19.87 15.21
C GLY A 332 17.59 -19.51 16.38
N SER A 333 17.79 -20.15 17.53
CA SER A 333 16.97 -19.90 18.72
C SER A 333 17.13 -18.53 19.36
N SER A 334 18.15 -17.73 18.96
CA SER A 334 18.35 -16.37 19.46
C SER A 334 17.65 -15.31 18.60
N PHE A 335 16.86 -15.71 17.61
CA PHE A 335 16.14 -14.74 16.78
C PHE A 335 15.09 -13.98 17.59
N ASP A 336 15.21 -12.66 17.58
CA ASP A 336 14.22 -11.73 18.14
C ASP A 336 13.58 -10.91 17.01
N VAL A 337 12.27 -11.08 16.85
CA VAL A 337 11.50 -10.39 15.81
C VAL A 337 11.47 -8.87 16.00
N ARG A 338 11.48 -8.41 17.24
CA ARG A 338 11.48 -6.97 17.56
C ARG A 338 12.80 -6.33 17.19
N GLU A 339 13.91 -7.04 17.45
CA GLU A 339 15.25 -6.61 17.06
C GLU A 339 15.41 -6.61 15.52
N PHE A 340 14.85 -7.62 14.83
CA PHE A 340 14.77 -7.64 13.37
C PHE A 340 14.07 -6.39 12.83
N HIS A 341 12.87 -6.09 13.34
CA HIS A 341 12.13 -4.90 12.93
C HIS A 341 12.86 -3.61 13.26
N ARG A 342 13.51 -3.54 14.43
CA ARG A 342 14.31 -2.38 14.81
C ARG A 342 15.45 -2.10 13.82
N LYS A 343 16.19 -3.12 13.41
CA LYS A 343 17.27 -3.00 12.43
C LYS A 343 16.74 -2.53 11.07
N VAL A 344 15.69 -3.17 10.57
CA VAL A 344 15.03 -2.78 9.31
C VAL A 344 14.66 -1.30 9.33
N LEU A 345 13.92 -0.87 10.35
CA LEU A 345 13.42 0.51 10.48
C LEU A 345 14.55 1.54 10.69
N THR A 346 15.63 1.15 11.39
CA THR A 346 16.81 2.02 11.59
C THR A 346 17.57 2.25 10.28
N ILE A 347 17.73 1.21 9.46
CA ILE A 347 18.32 1.34 8.12
C ILE A 347 17.41 2.22 7.25
N GLY A 348 16.11 2.06 7.34
CA GLY A 348 15.10 2.85 6.64
C GLY A 348 15.01 2.55 5.15
N PRO A 349 14.23 3.34 4.39
CA PRO A 349 13.94 3.07 2.98
C PRO A 349 15.20 3.02 2.11
N VAL A 350 15.48 1.83 1.59
CA VAL A 350 16.59 1.52 0.66
C VAL A 350 16.18 0.35 -0.22
N GLN A 351 16.96 0.10 -1.28
CA GLN A 351 16.78 -1.08 -2.11
C GLN A 351 17.24 -2.35 -1.37
N PHE A 352 16.60 -3.49 -1.64
CA PHE A 352 16.80 -4.72 -0.87
C PHE A 352 18.25 -5.23 -0.80
N PRO A 353 19.08 -5.16 -1.86
CA PRO A 353 20.50 -5.55 -1.73
C PRO A 353 21.28 -4.69 -0.74
N VAL A 354 20.92 -3.41 -0.62
CA VAL A 354 21.51 -2.52 0.39
C VAL A 354 21.01 -2.90 1.77
N LEU A 355 19.70 -3.12 1.93
CA LEU A 355 19.11 -3.57 3.19
C LEU A 355 19.77 -4.87 3.69
N GLU A 356 19.89 -5.88 2.84
CA GLU A 356 20.55 -7.15 3.16
C GLU A 356 22.00 -6.97 3.63
N LYS A 357 22.75 -6.10 2.95
CA LYS A 357 24.14 -5.81 3.32
C LYS A 357 24.27 -5.25 4.73
N TYR A 358 23.37 -4.35 5.14
CA TYR A 358 23.40 -3.71 6.46
C TYR A 358 22.69 -4.53 7.55
N MET A 359 21.98 -5.60 7.17
CA MET A 359 21.39 -6.56 8.11
C MET A 359 22.35 -7.70 8.50
N GLN A 360 23.48 -7.79 7.83
CA GLN A 360 24.52 -8.77 8.16
C GLN A 360 25.19 -8.42 9.47
#